data_612c30d41974562d0e9fbd9426bb9567
#
_entry.id   612c30d41974562d0e9fbd9426bb9567
#
_cell.length_a   1.000
_cell.length_b   1.000
_cell.length_c   1.000
_cell.angle_alpha   90.00
_cell.angle_beta   90.00
_cell.angle_gamma   90.00
#
_symmetry.space_group_name_H-M   'P 1'
#
loop_
_entity.id
_entity.type
_entity.pdbx_description
1 polymer ?
#
loop_
_entity_poly.entity_id
_entity_poly.type
_entity_poly.pdbx_seq_one_letter_code
_entity_poly.pdbx_strand_id
1 'polypeptide(L)'
;MTWEYSEDNLIEQTAIDLFFHQLGWDTLLAYNKEGFGDGSTLGRLNKKEVVLKKIFFEKIKEFNPGLPQKAYQEAYEKIMEESITKSLAEINFEKYQLLRNGIPVDFIDEKGEQVKNKTLKVFDFDNAENNNFLAVRQLWIQGKSNRERRPDIIGFVNGIPLLFIELKAAHRKLENAYNDNFTDYKDVIPKLFHYNAFVLLSNGIESRIGSITGKYQHFHEWKRITEEDEGIVALDRIILGVCEKNRFLDLFENFILFDNSLGKVVKLIARNHQFIGVNKAIENIQHKEQLYKLGKITLEEKQKLGVFWHTQGSGKSYSMVFFCQKIHHKFTGSYTFLVVTDRNELDTQIYGTFSGVGAVPQVKAGAKDSLKASSGKHLRELLGSEHRYLFTLIHKFNFEEEITKRNNIIVISDEAHRTQGGQLAMNLRNALPNASFIGFTGTPLFKDDEITKRIFGDYVSRYDFKRSVDDGGSVPLYNENRGEYLGLKNPIINEQIRAVIDAESEDLDSDQRSRVEQLFAREYPILTSKKRLDAIAKDAVWHFCNR
;
A
#
# COMPACT_ATOMS: atom_id res chain seq x y z
N MET A 1 9.50 -43.80 12.84
CA MET A 1 10.52 -43.02 13.55
C MET A 1 11.31 -42.05 12.65
N THR A 2 11.13 -42.05 11.32
CA THR A 2 11.88 -41.16 10.39
C THR A 2 11.19 -39.84 10.08
N TRP A 3 9.96 -39.61 10.53
CA TRP A 3 9.20 -38.39 10.24
C TRP A 3 9.49 -37.24 11.21
N GLU A 4 9.87 -37.52 12.44
CA GLU A 4 10.14 -36.50 13.47
C GLU A 4 11.42 -35.68 13.26
N TYR A 5 12.33 -36.12 12.40
CA TYR A 5 13.64 -35.53 12.16
C TYR A 5 13.86 -35.06 10.70
N SER A 6 12.79 -34.84 9.92
CA SER A 6 12.95 -34.25 8.58
C SER A 6 13.23 -32.76 8.68
N GLU A 7 14.02 -32.17 7.75
CA GLU A 7 14.28 -30.72 7.67
C GLU A 7 12.98 -29.91 7.55
N ASP A 8 12.00 -30.42 6.80
CA ASP A 8 10.68 -29.80 6.66
C ASP A 8 10.00 -29.66 8.04
N ASN A 9 10.09 -30.69 8.87
CA ASN A 9 9.53 -30.73 10.21
C ASN A 9 10.18 -29.73 11.18
N LEU A 10 11.49 -29.51 11.03
CA LEU A 10 12.23 -28.53 11.84
C LEU A 10 11.79 -27.10 11.51
N ILE A 11 11.62 -26.77 10.23
CA ILE A 11 11.17 -25.44 9.79
C ILE A 11 9.73 -25.17 10.26
N GLU A 12 8.84 -26.16 10.12
CA GLU A 12 7.47 -26.06 10.64
C GLU A 12 7.45 -25.89 12.16
N GLN A 13 8.28 -26.65 12.90
CA GLN A 13 8.36 -26.54 14.36
C GLN A 13 8.88 -25.15 14.78
N THR A 14 9.92 -24.65 14.11
CA THR A 14 10.44 -23.30 14.35
C THR A 14 9.35 -22.24 14.14
N ALA A 15 8.56 -22.37 13.08
CA ALA A 15 7.45 -21.45 12.83
C ALA A 15 6.41 -21.50 13.96
N ILE A 16 6.00 -22.69 14.39
CA ILE A 16 5.02 -22.88 15.48
C ILE A 16 5.56 -22.34 16.82
N ASP A 17 6.84 -22.55 17.10
CA ASP A 17 7.48 -22.03 18.32
C ASP A 17 7.47 -20.48 18.34
N LEU A 18 7.68 -19.83 17.19
CA LEU A 18 7.54 -18.38 17.05
C LEU A 18 6.10 -17.93 17.33
N PHE A 19 5.10 -18.59 16.76
CA PHE A 19 3.69 -18.28 17.00
C PHE A 19 3.33 -18.38 18.47
N PHE A 20 3.75 -19.47 19.13
CA PHE A 20 3.40 -19.72 20.53
C PHE A 20 4.19 -18.84 21.51
N HIS A 21 5.53 -18.90 21.44
CA HIS A 21 6.38 -18.28 22.46
C HIS A 21 6.58 -16.77 22.28
N GLN A 22 6.59 -16.29 21.04
CA GLN A 22 6.86 -14.88 20.76
C GLN A 22 5.62 -14.05 20.41
N LEU A 23 4.66 -14.65 19.68
CA LEU A 23 3.47 -13.93 19.23
C LEU A 23 2.24 -14.19 20.12
N GLY A 24 2.29 -15.18 21.01
CA GLY A 24 1.18 -15.50 21.92
C GLY A 24 -0.07 -15.99 21.18
N TRP A 25 0.09 -16.65 20.04
CA TRP A 25 -0.99 -17.37 19.38
C TRP A 25 -1.18 -18.73 20.03
N ASP A 26 -2.42 -19.19 20.13
CA ASP A 26 -2.66 -20.60 20.40
C ASP A 26 -2.14 -21.45 19.23
N THR A 27 -1.67 -22.66 19.54
CA THR A 27 -1.13 -23.56 18.51
C THR A 27 -1.71 -24.96 18.65
N LEU A 28 -1.95 -25.62 17.50
CA LEU A 28 -2.47 -26.99 17.48
C LEU A 28 -1.82 -27.80 16.34
N LEU A 29 -1.40 -29.03 16.65
CA LEU A 29 -1.01 -30.03 15.65
C LEU A 29 -2.21 -30.89 15.30
N ALA A 30 -2.77 -30.73 14.09
CA ALA A 30 -3.96 -31.44 13.66
C ALA A 30 -3.69 -32.77 12.95
N TYR A 31 -2.51 -33.01 12.40
CA TYR A 31 -2.13 -34.16 11.58
C TYR A 31 -3.03 -35.40 11.81
N ASN A 32 -2.69 -36.39 12.59
CA ASN A 32 -3.53 -37.55 12.88
C ASN A 32 -4.24 -37.42 14.26
N LYS A 33 -4.38 -36.23 14.79
CA LYS A 33 -4.90 -35.96 16.15
C LYS A 33 -6.22 -35.20 16.13
N GLU A 34 -6.74 -34.78 14.97
CA GLU A 34 -8.02 -34.09 14.90
C GLU A 34 -9.18 -35.07 15.15
N GLY A 35 -9.98 -34.77 16.16
CA GLY A 35 -11.30 -35.37 16.33
C GLY A 35 -12.37 -34.49 15.66
N PHE A 36 -13.50 -35.09 15.26
CA PHE A 36 -14.62 -34.38 14.65
C PHE A 36 -15.83 -34.33 15.59
N GLY A 37 -16.69 -33.33 15.38
CA GLY A 37 -17.88 -33.06 16.17
C GLY A 37 -17.73 -31.87 17.10
N ASP A 38 -18.85 -31.38 17.62
CA ASP A 38 -18.92 -30.15 18.46
C ASP A 38 -18.05 -30.22 19.73
N GLY A 39 -17.79 -31.39 20.24
CA GLY A 39 -16.92 -31.64 21.41
C GLY A 39 -15.43 -31.73 21.08
N SER A 40 -15.03 -31.69 19.80
CA SER A 40 -13.63 -31.73 19.41
C SER A 40 -12.95 -30.38 19.60
N THR A 41 -11.62 -30.39 19.62
CA THR A 41 -10.81 -29.19 19.84
C THR A 41 -11.13 -28.07 18.84
N LEU A 42 -11.26 -28.41 17.55
CA LEU A 42 -11.58 -27.45 16.49
C LEU A 42 -13.10 -27.30 16.23
N GLY A 43 -13.93 -28.20 16.78
CA GLY A 43 -15.38 -28.17 16.60
C GLY A 43 -15.84 -28.43 15.15
N ARG A 44 -14.97 -28.97 14.28
CA ARG A 44 -15.32 -29.31 12.90
C ARG A 44 -16.13 -30.60 12.84
N LEU A 45 -17.19 -30.63 12.02
CA LEU A 45 -17.97 -31.83 11.80
C LEU A 45 -17.30 -32.78 10.79
N ASN A 46 -16.53 -32.25 9.87
CA ASN A 46 -15.79 -33.01 8.86
C ASN A 46 -14.67 -32.15 8.23
N LYS A 47 -13.84 -32.76 7.41
CA LYS A 47 -12.70 -32.11 6.73
C LYS A 47 -13.10 -31.05 5.69
N LYS A 48 -14.37 -30.91 5.30
CA LYS A 48 -14.82 -29.90 4.33
C LYS A 48 -15.01 -28.51 4.96
N GLU A 49 -15.13 -28.45 6.28
CA GLU A 49 -15.30 -27.21 7.01
C GLU A 49 -13.95 -26.51 7.17
N VAL A 50 -13.87 -25.28 6.68
CA VAL A 50 -12.67 -24.43 6.76
C VAL A 50 -12.82 -23.31 7.78
N VAL A 51 -14.03 -22.95 8.16
CA VAL A 51 -14.34 -21.99 9.24
C VAL A 51 -14.58 -22.76 10.53
N LEU A 52 -13.92 -22.37 11.62
CA LEU A 52 -14.07 -22.99 12.94
C LEU A 52 -15.33 -22.41 13.60
N LYS A 53 -16.47 -23.05 13.32
CA LYS A 53 -17.81 -22.59 13.68
C LYS A 53 -17.95 -22.24 15.16
N LYS A 54 -17.42 -23.08 16.06
CA LYS A 54 -17.48 -22.88 17.51
C LYS A 54 -16.84 -21.55 17.91
N ILE A 55 -15.57 -21.33 17.51
CA ILE A 55 -14.82 -20.11 17.82
C ILE A 55 -15.46 -18.88 17.20
N PHE A 56 -15.97 -19.00 15.95
CA PHE A 56 -16.68 -17.90 15.29
C PHE A 56 -17.90 -17.47 16.09
N PHE A 57 -18.77 -18.42 16.53
CA PHE A 57 -19.97 -18.09 17.30
C PHE A 57 -19.66 -17.55 18.69
N GLU A 58 -18.60 -18.01 19.35
CA GLU A 58 -18.14 -17.49 20.63
C GLU A 58 -17.76 -16.01 20.47
N LYS A 59 -16.91 -15.69 19.50
CA LYS A 59 -16.41 -14.32 19.30
C LYS A 59 -17.44 -13.34 18.74
N ILE A 60 -18.27 -13.77 17.77
CA ILE A 60 -19.30 -12.86 17.24
C ILE A 60 -20.34 -12.50 18.28
N LYS A 61 -20.68 -13.40 19.22
CA LYS A 61 -21.57 -13.10 20.34
C LYS A 61 -20.90 -12.17 21.37
N GLU A 62 -19.62 -12.38 21.66
CA GLU A 62 -18.85 -11.53 22.56
C GLU A 62 -18.80 -10.08 22.06
N PHE A 63 -18.54 -9.88 20.76
CA PHE A 63 -18.44 -8.54 20.16
C PHE A 63 -19.80 -7.87 19.92
N ASN A 64 -20.88 -8.62 19.89
CA ASN A 64 -22.23 -8.11 19.59
C ASN A 64 -23.25 -8.68 20.58
N PRO A 65 -23.14 -8.35 21.88
CA PRO A 65 -24.00 -8.97 22.90
C PRO A 65 -25.46 -8.54 22.77
N GLY A 66 -26.36 -9.38 23.31
CA GLY A 66 -27.79 -9.05 23.45
C GLY A 66 -28.61 -9.20 22.15
N LEU A 67 -28.08 -9.84 21.13
CA LEU A 67 -28.81 -10.12 19.89
C LEU A 67 -29.47 -11.52 19.92
N PRO A 68 -30.58 -11.71 19.22
CA PRO A 68 -31.22 -13.02 19.13
C PRO A 68 -30.34 -14.01 18.37
N GLN A 69 -30.40 -15.30 18.70
CA GLN A 69 -29.59 -16.36 18.10
C GLN A 69 -29.68 -16.37 16.56
N LYS A 70 -30.83 -15.97 16.01
CA LYS A 70 -31.08 -15.87 14.58
C LYS A 70 -30.17 -14.88 13.87
N ALA A 71 -29.82 -13.75 14.52
CA ALA A 71 -28.90 -12.75 13.96
C ALA A 71 -27.48 -13.31 13.77
N TYR A 72 -26.98 -14.04 14.76
CA TYR A 72 -25.66 -14.70 14.64
C TYR A 72 -25.65 -15.81 13.61
N GLN A 73 -26.76 -16.56 13.50
CA GLN A 73 -26.91 -17.61 12.51
C GLN A 73 -26.91 -17.03 11.10
N GLU A 74 -27.64 -15.94 10.86
CA GLU A 74 -27.67 -15.24 9.58
C GLU A 74 -26.27 -14.70 9.20
N ALA A 75 -25.54 -14.15 10.19
CA ALA A 75 -24.16 -13.71 9.95
C ALA A 75 -23.25 -14.86 9.52
N TYR A 76 -23.37 -16.04 10.14
CA TYR A 76 -22.62 -17.22 9.75
C TYR A 76 -23.00 -17.70 8.34
N GLU A 77 -24.29 -17.73 8.00
CA GLU A 77 -24.78 -18.11 6.68
C GLU A 77 -24.22 -17.19 5.59
N LYS A 78 -24.22 -15.86 5.81
CA LYS A 78 -23.63 -14.88 4.88
C LYS A 78 -22.12 -15.09 4.69
N ILE A 79 -21.40 -15.47 5.75
CA ILE A 79 -19.97 -15.82 5.63
C ILE A 79 -19.78 -17.11 4.83
N MET A 80 -20.68 -18.10 5.01
CA MET A 80 -20.58 -19.41 4.34
C MET A 80 -21.17 -19.41 2.92
N GLU A 81 -21.92 -18.39 2.53
CA GLU A 81 -22.52 -18.27 1.20
C GLU A 81 -21.45 -18.32 0.09
N GLU A 82 -21.67 -19.16 -0.90
CA GLU A 82 -20.78 -19.35 -2.04
C GLU A 82 -21.50 -19.03 -3.35
N SER A 83 -20.84 -18.30 -4.24
CA SER A 83 -21.32 -18.08 -5.59
C SER A 83 -20.59 -18.99 -6.58
N ILE A 84 -21.34 -19.73 -7.39
CA ILE A 84 -20.81 -20.63 -8.42
C ILE A 84 -20.28 -19.83 -9.64
N THR A 85 -20.78 -18.62 -9.85
CA THR A 85 -20.48 -17.79 -11.03
C THR A 85 -19.29 -16.86 -10.84
N LYS A 86 -18.83 -16.65 -9.61
CA LYS A 86 -17.74 -15.73 -9.27
C LYS A 86 -16.40 -16.43 -9.23
N SER A 87 -15.37 -15.72 -9.66
CA SER A 87 -13.98 -16.17 -9.50
C SER A 87 -13.56 -16.20 -8.03
N LEU A 88 -12.50 -16.95 -7.72
CA LEU A 88 -11.93 -17.01 -6.36
C LEU A 88 -11.59 -15.60 -5.82
N ALA A 89 -11.08 -14.72 -6.68
CA ALA A 89 -10.72 -13.36 -6.30
C ALA A 89 -11.94 -12.51 -5.94
N GLU A 90 -13.04 -12.63 -6.69
CA GLU A 90 -14.29 -11.94 -6.41
C GLU A 90 -14.95 -12.44 -5.13
N ILE A 91 -14.96 -13.76 -4.88
CA ILE A 91 -15.45 -14.32 -3.63
C ILE A 91 -14.60 -13.83 -2.45
N ASN A 92 -13.26 -13.87 -2.59
CA ASN A 92 -12.36 -13.37 -1.55
C ASN A 92 -12.59 -11.87 -1.27
N PHE A 93 -12.81 -11.06 -2.30
CA PHE A 93 -13.16 -9.64 -2.13
C PHE A 93 -14.44 -9.45 -1.32
N GLU A 94 -15.51 -10.15 -1.64
CA GLU A 94 -16.77 -10.07 -0.92
C GLU A 94 -16.63 -10.51 0.55
N LYS A 95 -15.95 -11.64 0.79
CA LYS A 95 -15.70 -12.10 2.16
C LYS A 95 -14.83 -11.11 2.93
N TYR A 96 -13.79 -10.57 2.30
CA TYR A 96 -12.97 -9.52 2.89
C TYR A 96 -13.80 -8.30 3.31
N GLN A 97 -14.74 -7.83 2.46
CA GLN A 97 -15.61 -6.71 2.80
C GLN A 97 -16.49 -7.01 4.02
N LEU A 98 -17.10 -8.20 4.08
CA LEU A 98 -17.92 -8.62 5.22
C LEU A 98 -17.10 -8.73 6.50
N LEU A 99 -15.89 -9.29 6.43
CA LEU A 99 -15.00 -9.49 7.57
C LEU A 99 -14.46 -8.16 8.10
N ARG A 100 -14.08 -7.25 7.20
CA ARG A 100 -13.50 -5.96 7.56
C ARG A 100 -14.52 -4.96 8.06
N ASN A 101 -15.65 -4.83 7.35
CA ASN A 101 -16.64 -3.78 7.62
C ASN A 101 -17.73 -4.26 8.58
N GLY A 102 -17.76 -5.57 8.91
CA GLY A 102 -18.82 -6.22 9.65
C GLY A 102 -19.92 -6.79 8.74
N ILE A 103 -20.70 -7.71 9.29
CA ILE A 103 -21.72 -8.47 8.56
C ILE A 103 -23.10 -7.82 8.80
N PRO A 104 -23.76 -7.27 7.78
CA PRO A 104 -25.11 -6.74 7.92
C PRO A 104 -26.11 -7.90 8.07
N VAL A 105 -26.99 -7.86 9.08
CA VAL A 105 -28.02 -8.86 9.35
C VAL A 105 -29.37 -8.19 9.60
N ASP A 106 -30.45 -8.94 9.32
CA ASP A 106 -31.82 -8.54 9.56
C ASP A 106 -32.45 -9.50 10.58
N PHE A 107 -33.07 -8.98 11.61
CA PHE A 107 -33.71 -9.83 12.61
C PHE A 107 -34.91 -9.12 13.26
N ILE A 108 -35.73 -9.89 13.98
CA ILE A 108 -36.80 -9.37 14.83
C ILE A 108 -36.27 -9.34 16.26
N ASP A 109 -36.33 -8.19 16.91
CA ASP A 109 -35.88 -8.01 18.29
C ASP A 109 -36.88 -8.62 19.31
N GLU A 110 -36.54 -8.55 20.59
CA GLU A 110 -37.37 -9.07 21.69
C GLU A 110 -38.73 -8.35 21.84
N LYS A 111 -38.86 -7.15 21.26
CA LYS A 111 -40.10 -6.38 21.25
C LYS A 111 -41.00 -6.69 20.04
N GLY A 112 -40.54 -7.54 19.11
CA GLY A 112 -41.22 -7.86 17.88
C GLY A 112 -40.97 -6.85 16.76
N GLU A 113 -40.04 -5.89 16.91
CA GLU A 113 -39.70 -4.91 15.88
C GLU A 113 -38.66 -5.47 14.91
N GLN A 114 -38.86 -5.16 13.61
CA GLN A 114 -37.90 -5.58 12.58
C GLN A 114 -36.68 -4.64 12.54
N VAL A 115 -35.53 -5.16 12.91
CA VAL A 115 -34.20 -4.48 12.78
C VAL A 115 -33.58 -4.87 11.45
N LYS A 116 -33.26 -3.89 10.59
CA LYS A 116 -32.62 -4.11 9.27
C LYS A 116 -31.20 -3.60 9.23
N ASN A 117 -30.34 -4.30 8.49
CA ASN A 117 -28.94 -3.91 8.22
C ASN A 117 -28.14 -3.64 9.49
N LYS A 118 -28.39 -4.36 10.58
CA LYS A 118 -27.56 -4.27 11.79
C LYS A 118 -26.20 -4.91 11.49
N THR A 119 -25.13 -4.12 11.53
CA THR A 119 -23.79 -4.61 11.26
C THR A 119 -23.21 -5.30 12.48
N LEU A 120 -22.82 -6.58 12.35
CA LEU A 120 -22.17 -7.36 13.37
C LEU A 120 -20.64 -7.30 13.19
N LYS A 121 -19.93 -6.87 14.21
CA LYS A 121 -18.47 -6.82 14.29
C LYS A 121 -17.90 -8.25 14.35
N VAL A 122 -16.92 -8.56 13.49
CA VAL A 122 -16.25 -9.88 13.44
C VAL A 122 -14.90 -9.86 14.12
N PHE A 123 -14.17 -8.75 14.00
CA PHE A 123 -12.86 -8.54 14.59
C PHE A 123 -12.83 -7.27 15.45
N ASP A 124 -12.04 -7.29 16.50
CA ASP A 124 -11.68 -6.09 17.25
C ASP A 124 -10.34 -5.55 16.72
N PHE A 125 -10.42 -4.53 15.85
CA PHE A 125 -9.24 -3.88 15.26
C PHE A 125 -8.57 -2.87 16.19
N ASP A 126 -9.22 -2.48 17.28
CA ASP A 126 -8.70 -1.51 18.24
C ASP A 126 -7.93 -2.19 19.37
N ASN A 127 -8.32 -3.42 19.74
CA ASN A 127 -7.64 -4.23 20.72
C ASN A 127 -7.47 -5.67 20.22
N ALA A 128 -6.26 -5.96 19.71
CA ALA A 128 -5.97 -7.25 19.12
C ALA A 128 -6.13 -8.42 20.11
N GLU A 129 -5.87 -8.20 21.41
CA GLU A 129 -5.97 -9.25 22.43
C GLU A 129 -7.41 -9.73 22.68
N ASN A 130 -8.42 -8.98 22.27
CA ASN A 130 -9.81 -9.41 22.34
C ASN A 130 -10.14 -10.51 21.31
N ASN A 131 -9.30 -10.68 20.28
CA ASN A 131 -9.50 -11.71 19.26
C ASN A 131 -8.84 -13.02 19.65
N ASN A 132 -9.39 -14.13 19.15
CA ASN A 132 -8.77 -15.44 19.25
C ASN A 132 -7.83 -15.66 18.05
N PHE A 133 -6.55 -15.90 18.32
CA PHE A 133 -5.54 -16.21 17.31
C PHE A 133 -5.07 -17.65 17.49
N LEU A 134 -5.22 -18.47 16.44
CA LEU A 134 -4.89 -19.90 16.47
C LEU A 134 -4.10 -20.30 15.21
N ALA A 135 -2.89 -20.85 15.38
CA ALA A 135 -2.10 -21.42 14.32
C ALA A 135 -2.26 -22.96 14.34
N VAL A 136 -2.84 -23.52 13.29
CA VAL A 136 -3.08 -24.96 13.15
C VAL A 136 -2.09 -25.55 12.16
N ARG A 137 -1.25 -26.46 12.63
CA ARG A 137 -0.27 -27.17 11.84
C ARG A 137 -0.88 -28.42 11.22
N GLN A 138 -0.66 -28.62 9.91
CA GLN A 138 -0.99 -29.82 9.13
C GLN A 138 -2.46 -30.23 9.21
N LEU A 139 -3.35 -29.27 9.01
CA LEU A 139 -4.80 -29.50 8.98
C LEU A 139 -5.24 -30.15 7.67
N TRP A 140 -5.88 -31.30 7.75
CA TRP A 140 -6.48 -31.95 6.59
C TRP A 140 -7.75 -31.21 6.13
N ILE A 141 -7.78 -30.84 4.85
CA ILE A 141 -8.94 -30.22 4.21
C ILE A 141 -9.35 -31.05 3.00
N GLN A 142 -10.64 -31.38 2.94
CA GLN A 142 -11.26 -32.07 1.82
C GLN A 142 -11.91 -31.07 0.87
N GLY A 143 -11.52 -31.10 -0.37
CA GLY A 143 -12.00 -30.20 -1.40
C GLY A 143 -12.83 -30.88 -2.49
N LYS A 144 -12.66 -30.40 -3.72
CA LYS A 144 -13.34 -30.90 -4.91
C LYS A 144 -13.02 -32.37 -5.17
N SER A 145 -14.02 -33.12 -5.64
CA SER A 145 -13.87 -34.56 -5.99
C SER A 145 -13.31 -35.41 -4.84
N ASN A 146 -13.62 -35.04 -3.60
CA ASN A 146 -13.13 -35.72 -2.39
C ASN A 146 -11.59 -35.78 -2.26
N ARG A 147 -10.85 -34.98 -3.02
CA ARG A 147 -9.40 -34.86 -2.85
C ARG A 147 -9.09 -34.08 -1.57
N GLU A 148 -8.08 -34.53 -0.86
CA GLU A 148 -7.64 -33.90 0.39
C GLU A 148 -6.29 -33.23 0.19
N ARG A 149 -6.10 -32.11 0.92
CA ARG A 149 -4.82 -31.41 1.02
C ARG A 149 -4.53 -31.08 2.47
N ARG A 150 -3.25 -30.92 2.77
CA ARG A 150 -2.75 -30.70 4.11
C ARG A 150 -1.72 -29.57 4.08
N PRO A 151 -2.18 -28.31 4.13
CA PRO A 151 -1.29 -27.15 4.30
C PRO A 151 -0.42 -27.27 5.55
N ASP A 152 0.79 -26.73 5.49
CA ASP A 152 1.73 -26.81 6.61
C ASP A 152 1.20 -26.03 7.83
N ILE A 153 0.79 -24.77 7.65
CA ILE A 153 0.20 -23.98 8.74
C ILE A 153 -0.96 -23.13 8.19
N ILE A 154 -2.07 -23.15 8.92
CA ILE A 154 -3.21 -22.24 8.70
C ILE A 154 -3.39 -21.39 9.95
N GLY A 155 -3.36 -20.06 9.79
CA GLY A 155 -3.66 -19.12 10.87
C GLY A 155 -5.13 -18.70 10.85
N PHE A 156 -5.79 -18.91 11.96
CA PHE A 156 -7.18 -18.52 12.18
C PHE A 156 -7.25 -17.31 13.09
N VAL A 157 -8.13 -16.38 12.77
CA VAL A 157 -8.53 -15.31 13.69
C VAL A 157 -10.05 -15.40 13.87
N ASN A 158 -10.49 -15.52 15.10
CA ASN A 158 -11.91 -15.72 15.45
C ASN A 158 -12.57 -16.85 14.65
N GLY A 159 -11.81 -17.93 14.41
CA GLY A 159 -12.26 -19.09 13.66
C GLY A 159 -12.26 -18.94 12.13
N ILE A 160 -11.88 -17.78 11.59
CA ILE A 160 -11.76 -17.52 10.14
C ILE A 160 -10.33 -17.79 9.67
N PRO A 161 -10.10 -18.61 8.62
CA PRO A 161 -8.76 -18.94 8.11
C PRO A 161 -8.19 -17.80 7.27
N LEU A 162 -7.49 -16.87 7.90
CA LEU A 162 -6.94 -15.67 7.24
C LEU A 162 -5.53 -15.88 6.69
N LEU A 163 -4.73 -16.74 7.31
CA LEU A 163 -3.32 -16.93 6.97
C LEU A 163 -3.08 -18.32 6.41
N PHE A 164 -2.37 -18.40 5.30
CA PHE A 164 -1.87 -19.62 4.72
C PHE A 164 -0.36 -19.57 4.66
N ILE A 165 0.32 -20.58 5.20
CA ILE A 165 1.78 -20.71 5.17
C ILE A 165 2.15 -22.07 4.57
N GLU A 166 3.03 -22.04 3.58
CA GLU A 166 3.64 -23.23 2.99
C GLU A 166 5.16 -23.15 3.14
N LEU A 167 5.74 -24.21 3.67
CA LEU A 167 7.13 -24.32 4.03
C LEU A 167 7.84 -25.38 3.19
N LYS A 168 9.11 -25.19 2.91
CA LYS A 168 9.96 -26.16 2.20
C LYS A 168 11.29 -26.30 2.92
N ALA A 169 11.95 -27.44 2.75
CA ALA A 169 13.32 -27.61 3.20
C ALA A 169 14.27 -26.60 2.57
N ALA A 170 15.29 -26.17 3.31
CA ALA A 170 16.22 -25.11 2.93
C ALA A 170 16.93 -25.35 1.58
N HIS A 171 17.15 -26.60 1.19
CA HIS A 171 17.76 -26.96 -0.09
C HIS A 171 16.81 -26.88 -1.29
N ARG A 172 15.50 -26.68 -1.07
CA ARG A 172 14.49 -26.58 -2.14
C ARG A 172 14.27 -25.12 -2.54
N LYS A 173 14.06 -24.88 -3.84
CA LYS A 173 13.69 -23.56 -4.35
C LYS A 173 12.32 -23.16 -3.79
N LEU A 174 12.22 -21.93 -3.30
CA LEU A 174 10.97 -21.39 -2.76
C LEU A 174 9.84 -21.36 -3.81
N GLU A 175 10.19 -21.21 -5.09
CA GLU A 175 9.22 -21.21 -6.19
C GLU A 175 8.42 -22.53 -6.27
N ASN A 176 8.98 -23.66 -5.79
CA ASN A 176 8.26 -24.94 -5.74
C ASN A 176 7.09 -24.89 -4.74
N ALA A 177 7.21 -24.14 -3.63
CA ALA A 177 6.09 -23.95 -2.70
C ALA A 177 4.91 -23.25 -3.38
N TYR A 178 5.20 -22.34 -4.31
CA TYR A 178 4.18 -21.66 -5.12
C TYR A 178 3.60 -22.59 -6.20
N ASN A 179 4.45 -23.16 -7.06
CA ASN A 179 4.03 -23.89 -8.26
C ASN A 179 3.40 -25.25 -7.91
N ASP A 180 4.01 -26.02 -7.01
CA ASP A 180 3.61 -27.40 -6.74
C ASP A 180 2.51 -27.46 -5.67
N ASN A 181 2.55 -26.56 -4.65
CA ASN A 181 1.65 -26.65 -3.52
C ASN A 181 0.55 -25.57 -3.58
N PHE A 182 0.91 -24.31 -3.49
CA PHE A 182 -0.07 -23.22 -3.38
C PHE A 182 -1.03 -23.17 -4.58
N THR A 183 -0.54 -23.37 -5.80
CA THR A 183 -1.38 -23.39 -7.01
C THR A 183 -2.33 -24.59 -6.99
N ASP A 184 -1.85 -25.78 -6.67
CA ASP A 184 -2.68 -26.99 -6.54
C ASP A 184 -3.72 -26.85 -5.41
N TYR A 185 -3.35 -26.26 -4.28
CA TYR A 185 -4.28 -26.05 -3.17
C TYR A 185 -5.42 -25.10 -3.54
N LYS A 186 -5.16 -24.03 -4.29
CA LYS A 186 -6.21 -23.15 -4.80
C LYS A 186 -7.22 -23.89 -5.68
N ASP A 187 -6.77 -24.87 -6.45
CA ASP A 187 -7.62 -25.64 -7.34
C ASP A 187 -8.41 -26.72 -6.57
N VAL A 188 -7.76 -27.41 -5.63
CA VAL A 188 -8.34 -28.54 -4.91
C VAL A 188 -9.19 -28.12 -3.72
N ILE A 189 -8.70 -27.17 -2.91
CA ILE A 189 -9.36 -26.69 -1.69
C ILE A 189 -9.67 -25.18 -1.71
N PRO A 190 -10.34 -24.66 -2.76
CA PRO A 190 -10.55 -23.22 -2.95
C PRO A 190 -11.28 -22.55 -1.79
N LYS A 191 -12.13 -23.26 -1.05
CA LYS A 191 -12.87 -22.76 0.11
C LYS A 191 -11.96 -22.14 1.17
N LEU A 192 -10.76 -22.70 1.39
CA LEU A 192 -9.78 -22.14 2.30
C LEU A 192 -9.39 -20.72 1.91
N PHE A 193 -9.30 -20.44 0.61
CA PHE A 193 -8.85 -19.18 0.06
C PHE A 193 -9.96 -18.13 -0.11
N HIS A 194 -11.22 -18.48 0.13
CA HIS A 194 -12.33 -17.51 0.16
C HIS A 194 -12.09 -16.42 1.21
N TYR A 195 -11.46 -16.76 2.33
CA TYR A 195 -11.24 -15.86 3.47
C TYR A 195 -9.79 -15.38 3.58
N ASN A 196 -8.87 -15.97 2.80
CA ASN A 196 -7.45 -15.73 2.95
C ASN A 196 -7.09 -14.25 2.86
N ALA A 197 -6.36 -13.75 3.85
CA ALA A 197 -5.78 -12.42 3.88
C ALA A 197 -4.40 -12.42 3.20
N PHE A 198 -3.50 -13.30 3.66
CA PHE A 198 -2.11 -13.37 3.25
C PHE A 198 -1.68 -14.80 2.97
N VAL A 199 -0.71 -14.94 2.08
CA VAL A 199 0.00 -16.17 1.77
C VAL A 199 1.46 -15.96 2.12
N LEU A 200 2.02 -16.77 3.00
CA LEU A 200 3.45 -16.78 3.30
C LEU A 200 4.07 -18.06 2.71
N LEU A 201 5.19 -17.88 2.01
CA LEU A 201 5.99 -18.97 1.48
C LEU A 201 7.40 -18.84 2.08
N SER A 202 7.96 -19.94 2.60
CA SER A 202 9.33 -19.93 3.13
C SER A 202 10.02 -21.27 2.96
N ASN A 203 11.35 -21.23 2.80
CA ASN A 203 12.22 -22.40 2.93
C ASN A 203 13.23 -22.23 4.08
N GLY A 204 12.94 -21.31 5.01
CA GLY A 204 13.83 -20.95 6.11
C GLY A 204 14.86 -19.90 5.75
N ILE A 205 15.39 -19.89 4.53
CA ILE A 205 16.37 -18.91 4.02
C ILE A 205 15.67 -17.78 3.27
N GLU A 206 14.81 -18.14 2.31
CA GLU A 206 13.96 -17.21 1.58
C GLU A 206 12.56 -17.22 2.18
N SER A 207 11.97 -16.04 2.30
CA SER A 207 10.61 -15.88 2.83
C SER A 207 9.89 -14.77 2.09
N ARG A 208 8.68 -15.04 1.62
CA ARG A 208 7.88 -14.09 0.82
C ARG A 208 6.43 -14.07 1.26
N ILE A 209 5.83 -12.88 1.18
CA ILE A 209 4.40 -12.65 1.36
C ILE A 209 3.75 -12.32 0.03
N GLY A 210 2.55 -12.81 -0.20
CA GLY A 210 1.77 -12.51 -1.37
C GLY A 210 0.28 -12.73 -1.20
N SER A 211 -0.46 -12.54 -2.28
CA SER A 211 -1.91 -12.71 -2.33
C SER A 211 -2.33 -13.90 -3.18
N ILE A 212 -3.58 -14.32 -3.04
CA ILE A 212 -4.17 -15.41 -3.84
C ILE A 212 -4.21 -15.13 -5.35
N THR A 213 -4.14 -13.87 -5.76
CA THR A 213 -4.13 -13.45 -7.16
C THR A 213 -2.73 -13.20 -7.71
N GLY A 214 -1.72 -13.09 -6.83
CA GLY A 214 -0.34 -12.77 -7.21
C GLY A 214 0.34 -13.94 -7.93
N LYS A 215 1.09 -13.66 -9.00
CA LYS A 215 2.08 -14.60 -9.53
C LYS A 215 3.29 -14.61 -8.60
N TYR A 216 4.13 -15.67 -8.65
CA TYR A 216 5.31 -15.79 -7.78
C TYR A 216 6.21 -14.54 -7.78
N GLN A 217 6.44 -13.94 -8.93
CA GLN A 217 7.23 -12.70 -9.07
C GLN A 217 6.65 -11.49 -8.31
N HIS A 218 5.38 -11.54 -7.91
CA HIS A 218 4.71 -10.48 -7.15
C HIS A 218 4.69 -10.76 -5.65
N PHE A 219 5.17 -11.93 -5.24
CA PHE A 219 5.46 -12.20 -3.84
C PHE A 219 6.74 -11.45 -3.45
N HIS A 220 6.68 -10.72 -2.36
CA HIS A 220 7.78 -9.86 -1.92
C HIS A 220 8.29 -10.25 -0.54
N GLU A 221 9.52 -9.90 -0.27
CA GLU A 221 10.18 -10.17 0.99
C GLU A 221 9.69 -9.18 2.08
N TRP A 222 9.69 -9.65 3.33
CA TRP A 222 9.42 -8.81 4.49
C TRP A 222 10.66 -8.79 5.36
N LYS A 223 11.55 -7.82 5.11
CA LYS A 223 12.90 -7.80 5.66
C LYS A 223 13.01 -7.06 6.99
N ARG A 224 12.08 -6.13 7.27
CA ARG A 224 12.20 -5.20 8.39
C ARG A 224 10.93 -5.19 9.22
N ILE A 225 11.11 -5.08 10.53
CA ILE A 225 10.03 -4.82 11.49
C ILE A 225 9.92 -3.32 11.71
N THR A 226 11.05 -2.62 11.77
CA THR A 226 11.17 -1.16 11.82
C THR A 226 11.99 -0.65 10.63
N GLU A 227 11.98 0.65 10.38
CA GLU A 227 12.74 1.24 9.27
C GLU A 227 14.26 1.20 9.50
N GLU A 228 14.66 1.15 10.75
CA GLU A 228 16.04 1.14 11.23
C GLU A 228 16.72 -0.25 11.15
N ASP A 229 15.93 -1.32 10.98
CA ASP A 229 16.45 -2.69 10.87
C ASP A 229 17.35 -2.86 9.63
N GLU A 230 18.36 -3.73 9.74
CA GLU A 230 19.32 -4.00 8.67
C GLU A 230 18.71 -4.62 7.41
N GLY A 231 17.54 -5.26 7.53
CA GLY A 231 16.82 -5.83 6.39
C GLY A 231 17.27 -7.25 6.05
N ILE A 232 17.05 -8.16 6.98
CA ILE A 232 17.37 -9.58 6.84
C ILE A 232 16.16 -10.34 6.28
N VAL A 233 16.39 -11.21 5.30
CA VAL A 233 15.39 -12.18 4.81
C VAL A 233 15.51 -13.43 5.67
N ALA A 234 14.47 -13.73 6.44
CA ALA A 234 14.43 -14.93 7.27
C ALA A 234 12.97 -15.26 7.65
N LEU A 235 12.73 -16.51 8.04
CA LEU A 235 11.40 -16.99 8.46
C LEU A 235 10.91 -16.24 9.72
N ASP A 236 11.78 -16.00 10.69
CA ASP A 236 11.44 -15.27 11.90
C ASP A 236 11.04 -13.82 11.59
N ARG A 237 11.74 -13.15 10.68
CA ARG A 237 11.45 -11.76 10.30
C ARG A 237 10.07 -11.61 9.67
N ILE A 238 9.70 -12.50 8.77
CA ILE A 238 8.38 -12.43 8.13
C ILE A 238 7.27 -12.80 9.12
N ILE A 239 7.47 -13.81 9.96
CA ILE A 239 6.47 -14.20 10.97
C ILE A 239 6.30 -13.07 12.01
N LEU A 240 7.38 -12.55 12.59
CA LEU A 240 7.30 -11.47 13.57
C LEU A 240 6.80 -10.15 12.95
N GLY A 241 7.17 -9.87 11.71
CA GLY A 241 6.79 -8.66 11.00
C GLY A 241 5.36 -8.62 10.51
N VAL A 242 4.76 -9.79 10.20
CA VAL A 242 3.41 -9.90 9.62
C VAL A 242 2.41 -10.45 10.64
N CYS A 243 2.80 -11.42 11.46
CA CYS A 243 1.88 -12.20 12.29
C CYS A 243 1.81 -11.73 13.76
N GLU A 244 2.56 -10.67 14.16
CA GLU A 244 2.29 -10.01 15.44
C GLU A 244 0.84 -9.52 15.43
N LYS A 245 0.08 -9.77 16.50
CA LYS A 245 -1.38 -9.62 16.53
C LYS A 245 -1.89 -8.27 16.05
N ASN A 246 -1.31 -7.16 16.54
CA ASN A 246 -1.72 -5.81 16.14
C ASN A 246 -1.34 -5.54 14.67
N ARG A 247 -0.14 -5.95 14.24
CA ARG A 247 0.29 -5.79 12.85
C ARG A 247 -0.53 -6.64 11.89
N PHE A 248 -0.88 -7.86 12.29
CA PHE A 248 -1.72 -8.73 11.48
C PHE A 248 -3.08 -8.10 11.22
N LEU A 249 -3.74 -7.60 12.26
CA LEU A 249 -5.04 -6.92 12.13
C LEU A 249 -4.92 -5.60 11.38
N ASP A 250 -3.88 -4.82 11.61
CA ASP A 250 -3.62 -3.59 10.89
C ASP A 250 -3.36 -3.83 9.39
N LEU A 251 -2.56 -4.85 9.05
CA LEU A 251 -2.36 -5.29 7.66
C LEU A 251 -3.68 -5.70 7.02
N PHE A 252 -4.50 -6.46 7.73
CA PHE A 252 -5.81 -6.90 7.24
C PHE A 252 -6.76 -5.71 7.04
N GLU A 253 -6.90 -4.83 8.02
CA GLU A 253 -7.84 -3.71 7.98
C GLU A 253 -7.45 -2.63 6.97
N ASN A 254 -6.15 -2.27 6.91
CA ASN A 254 -5.70 -1.04 6.29
C ASN A 254 -4.77 -1.21 5.08
N PHE A 255 -4.21 -2.41 4.84
CA PHE A 255 -3.13 -2.61 3.86
C PHE A 255 -3.41 -3.70 2.83
N ILE A 256 -4.68 -4.03 2.64
CA ILE A 256 -5.18 -4.86 1.54
C ILE A 256 -6.06 -3.99 0.64
N LEU A 257 -5.81 -4.07 -0.67
CA LEU A 257 -6.62 -3.43 -1.70
C LEU A 257 -7.04 -4.46 -2.75
N PHE A 258 -8.14 -4.18 -3.44
CA PHE A 258 -8.59 -4.96 -4.57
C PHE A 258 -8.73 -4.05 -5.78
N ASP A 259 -7.85 -4.23 -6.75
CA ASP A 259 -7.80 -3.43 -7.98
C ASP A 259 -8.58 -4.13 -9.09
N ASN A 260 -9.54 -3.42 -9.67
CA ASN A 260 -10.38 -3.89 -10.79
C ASN A 260 -10.15 -3.08 -12.08
N SER A 261 -9.08 -2.31 -12.17
CA SER A 261 -8.79 -1.42 -13.30
C SER A 261 -8.65 -2.15 -14.65
N LEU A 262 -8.22 -3.41 -14.63
CA LEU A 262 -8.02 -4.25 -15.81
C LEU A 262 -9.18 -5.23 -16.09
N GLY A 263 -10.35 -5.01 -15.50
CA GLY A 263 -11.52 -5.89 -15.67
C GLY A 263 -11.41 -7.25 -14.99
N LYS A 264 -10.40 -7.44 -14.14
CA LYS A 264 -10.21 -8.60 -13.26
C LYS A 264 -9.83 -8.13 -11.88
N VAL A 265 -10.42 -8.73 -10.88
CA VAL A 265 -10.10 -8.41 -9.49
C VAL A 265 -8.69 -8.91 -9.15
N VAL A 266 -7.80 -8.00 -8.79
CA VAL A 266 -6.45 -8.29 -8.34
C VAL A 266 -6.30 -7.84 -6.89
N LYS A 267 -5.96 -8.75 -6.00
CA LYS A 267 -5.70 -8.45 -4.60
C LYS A 267 -4.27 -7.99 -4.42
N LEU A 268 -4.10 -6.81 -3.84
CA LEU A 268 -2.83 -6.18 -3.54
C LEU A 268 -2.62 -6.15 -2.03
N ILE A 269 -1.40 -6.44 -1.60
CA ILE A 269 -0.96 -6.35 -0.21
C ILE A 269 0.17 -5.34 -0.17
N ALA A 270 0.17 -4.45 0.83
CA ALA A 270 1.24 -3.48 1.00
C ALA A 270 2.61 -4.16 1.12
N ARG A 271 3.60 -3.58 0.48
CA ARG A 271 5.00 -3.98 0.66
C ARG A 271 5.51 -3.52 2.03
N ASN A 272 6.57 -4.17 2.50
CA ASN A 272 7.17 -3.89 3.80
C ASN A 272 7.44 -2.39 4.04
N HIS A 273 8.08 -1.70 3.09
CA HIS A 273 8.35 -0.25 3.21
C HIS A 273 7.08 0.61 3.20
N GLN A 274 6.01 0.19 2.47
CA GLN A 274 4.74 0.91 2.45
C GLN A 274 4.03 0.80 3.81
N PHE A 275 4.00 -0.41 4.38
CA PHE A 275 3.42 -0.65 5.70
C PHE A 275 4.13 0.16 6.79
N ILE A 276 5.46 0.08 6.85
CA ILE A 276 6.25 0.81 7.84
C ILE A 276 6.08 2.32 7.65
N GLY A 277 6.21 2.81 6.42
CA GLY A 277 6.15 4.23 6.15
C GLY A 277 4.79 4.86 6.47
N VAL A 278 3.68 4.21 6.07
CA VAL A 278 2.34 4.69 6.40
C VAL A 278 2.12 4.69 7.92
N ASN A 279 2.55 3.64 8.62
CA ASN A 279 2.44 3.59 10.08
C ASN A 279 3.22 4.70 10.77
N LYS A 280 4.46 4.96 10.36
CA LYS A 280 5.24 6.10 10.88
C LYS A 280 4.56 7.45 10.64
N ALA A 281 3.90 7.64 9.48
CA ALA A 281 3.14 8.87 9.22
C ALA A 281 1.93 9.00 10.15
N ILE A 282 1.20 7.92 10.39
CA ILE A 282 0.06 7.91 11.33
C ILE A 282 0.52 8.18 12.76
N GLU A 283 1.58 7.53 13.22
CA GLU A 283 2.19 7.77 14.55
C GLU A 283 2.63 9.23 14.71
N ASN A 284 3.27 9.80 13.69
CA ASN A 284 3.67 11.21 13.70
C ASN A 284 2.45 12.16 13.83
N ILE A 285 1.35 11.86 13.12
CA ILE A 285 0.12 12.64 13.23
C ILE A 285 -0.45 12.57 14.65
N GLN A 286 -0.56 11.37 15.21
CA GLN A 286 -1.06 11.16 16.58
C GLN A 286 -0.18 11.86 17.62
N HIS A 287 1.14 11.76 17.47
CA HIS A 287 2.09 12.42 18.35
C HIS A 287 1.96 13.95 18.29
N LYS A 288 1.88 14.53 17.09
CA LYS A 288 1.68 15.98 16.91
C LYS A 288 0.34 16.45 17.46
N GLU A 289 -0.73 15.66 17.30
CA GLU A 289 -2.03 15.97 17.88
C GLU A 289 -1.95 16.05 19.43
N GLN A 290 -1.23 15.12 20.05
CA GLN A 290 -1.00 15.12 21.50
C GLN A 290 -0.17 16.33 21.94
N LEU A 291 0.93 16.63 21.25
CA LEU A 291 1.77 17.79 21.56
C LEU A 291 1.00 19.11 21.42
N TYR A 292 0.16 19.23 20.39
CA TYR A 292 -0.69 20.40 20.20
C TYR A 292 -1.71 20.58 21.32
N LYS A 293 -2.40 19.51 21.72
CA LYS A 293 -3.34 19.52 22.86
C LYS A 293 -2.66 19.91 24.18
N LEU A 294 -1.37 19.60 24.33
CA LEU A 294 -0.55 19.98 25.48
C LEU A 294 0.05 21.40 25.34
N GLY A 295 -0.22 22.14 24.26
CA GLY A 295 0.34 23.47 24.01
C GLY A 295 1.86 23.48 23.76
N LYS A 296 2.46 22.34 23.38
CA LYS A 296 3.91 22.20 23.17
C LYS A 296 4.36 22.54 21.75
N ILE A 297 3.44 22.54 20.80
CA ILE A 297 3.68 22.93 19.40
C ILE A 297 2.59 23.87 18.91
N THR A 298 2.91 24.67 17.92
CA THR A 298 1.98 25.59 17.26
C THR A 298 1.04 24.84 16.31
N LEU A 299 -0.04 25.52 15.86
CA LEU A 299 -0.93 24.98 14.83
C LEU A 299 -0.18 24.70 13.53
N GLU A 300 0.72 25.61 13.13
CA GLU A 300 1.54 25.44 11.92
C GLU A 300 2.42 24.17 11.98
N GLU A 301 3.05 23.89 13.12
CA GLU A 301 3.84 22.67 13.32
C GLU A 301 2.98 21.40 13.30
N LYS A 302 1.78 21.45 13.89
CA LYS A 302 0.80 20.38 13.83
C LYS A 302 0.37 20.05 12.39
N GLN A 303 0.19 21.08 11.55
CA GLN A 303 -0.24 20.94 10.16
C GLN A 303 0.81 20.30 9.25
N LYS A 304 2.08 20.29 9.62
CA LYS A 304 3.19 19.68 8.86
C LYS A 304 3.27 18.20 9.18
N LEU A 305 2.62 17.35 8.37
CA LEU A 305 2.51 15.91 8.63
C LEU A 305 3.77 15.12 8.26
N GLY A 306 4.70 15.71 7.51
CA GLY A 306 5.97 15.12 7.14
C GLY A 306 6.12 14.81 5.66
N VAL A 307 7.26 14.20 5.31
CA VAL A 307 7.62 13.84 3.93
C VAL A 307 7.87 12.34 3.81
N PHE A 308 7.21 11.74 2.85
CA PHE A 308 7.50 10.40 2.32
C PHE A 308 8.54 10.49 1.21
N TRP A 309 9.78 10.11 1.51
CA TRP A 309 10.79 9.96 0.49
C TRP A 309 10.92 8.49 0.08
N HIS A 310 10.19 8.11 -0.92
CA HIS A 310 10.22 6.77 -1.51
C HIS A 310 10.60 6.87 -2.99
N THR A 311 11.63 6.13 -3.41
CA THR A 311 12.15 6.17 -4.77
C THR A 311 11.06 5.93 -5.83
N GLN A 312 11.32 6.36 -7.05
CA GLN A 312 10.41 6.14 -8.17
C GLN A 312 10.21 4.63 -8.40
N GLY A 313 8.97 4.21 -8.71
CA GLY A 313 8.64 2.79 -8.86
C GLY A 313 8.35 2.02 -7.55
N SER A 314 8.50 2.65 -6.38
CA SER A 314 8.22 2.02 -5.07
C SER A 314 6.72 1.82 -4.75
N GLY A 315 5.81 2.32 -5.60
CA GLY A 315 4.36 2.24 -5.39
C GLY A 315 3.79 3.35 -4.51
N LYS A 316 4.34 4.57 -4.58
CA LYS A 316 3.87 5.74 -3.82
C LYS A 316 2.37 5.99 -3.92
N SER A 317 1.77 5.84 -5.11
CA SER A 317 0.32 6.04 -5.29
C SER A 317 -0.51 5.09 -4.44
N TYR A 318 -0.10 3.83 -4.29
CA TYR A 318 -0.75 2.89 -3.37
C TYR A 318 -0.48 3.26 -1.90
N SER A 319 0.72 3.78 -1.57
CA SER A 319 0.99 4.28 -0.22
C SER A 319 0.06 5.44 0.15
N MET A 320 -0.27 6.33 -0.80
CA MET A 320 -1.28 7.39 -0.60
C MET A 320 -2.67 6.80 -0.32
N VAL A 321 -3.09 5.76 -1.05
CA VAL A 321 -4.38 5.07 -0.80
C VAL A 321 -4.39 4.44 0.59
N PHE A 322 -3.34 3.70 0.97
CA PHE A 322 -3.24 3.09 2.30
C PHE A 322 -3.26 4.14 3.42
N PHE A 323 -2.56 5.24 3.23
CA PHE A 323 -2.56 6.37 4.17
C PHE A 323 -3.97 6.94 4.35
N CYS A 324 -4.66 7.26 3.25
CA CYS A 324 -6.04 7.78 3.31
C CYS A 324 -7.00 6.78 3.96
N GLN A 325 -6.89 5.49 3.61
CA GLN A 325 -7.72 4.43 4.18
C GLN A 325 -7.51 4.31 5.70
N LYS A 326 -6.26 4.35 6.15
CA LYS A 326 -5.94 4.24 7.58
C LYS A 326 -6.38 5.48 8.37
N ILE A 327 -6.22 6.68 7.82
CA ILE A 327 -6.79 7.90 8.43
C ILE A 327 -8.31 7.74 8.60
N HIS A 328 -9.00 7.27 7.57
CA HIS A 328 -10.45 7.10 7.62
C HIS A 328 -10.91 6.10 8.70
N HIS A 329 -10.15 5.04 8.96
CA HIS A 329 -10.50 4.04 9.97
C HIS A 329 -10.11 4.44 11.39
N LYS A 330 -8.97 5.11 11.55
CA LYS A 330 -8.37 5.33 12.87
C LYS A 330 -8.60 6.72 13.45
N PHE A 331 -9.05 7.68 12.64
CA PHE A 331 -9.33 9.03 13.11
C PHE A 331 -10.81 9.35 13.00
N THR A 332 -11.36 9.93 14.04
CA THR A 332 -12.75 10.41 14.05
C THR A 332 -12.88 11.69 13.23
N GLY A 333 -13.90 11.79 12.40
CA GLY A 333 -14.21 12.97 11.58
C GLY A 333 -14.30 12.65 10.08
N SER A 334 -14.85 13.61 9.33
CA SER A 334 -14.98 13.52 7.87
C SER A 334 -13.81 14.25 7.23
N TYR A 335 -12.75 13.53 6.86
CA TYR A 335 -11.58 14.11 6.20
C TYR A 335 -11.79 14.23 4.69
N THR A 336 -11.31 15.36 4.13
CA THR A 336 -11.14 15.56 2.68
C THR A 336 -9.66 15.42 2.35
N PHE A 337 -9.32 14.50 1.46
CA PHE A 337 -7.96 14.32 0.93
C PHE A 337 -7.84 15.05 -0.41
N LEU A 338 -7.03 16.10 -0.44
CA LEU A 338 -6.75 16.88 -1.64
C LEU A 338 -5.40 16.44 -2.21
N VAL A 339 -5.44 15.67 -3.29
CA VAL A 339 -4.23 15.22 -4.00
C VAL A 339 -3.81 16.29 -4.99
N VAL A 340 -2.60 16.82 -4.83
CA VAL A 340 -2.02 17.89 -5.64
C VAL A 340 -0.81 17.36 -6.39
N THR A 341 -0.80 17.54 -7.71
CA THR A 341 0.29 17.12 -8.60
C THR A 341 0.79 18.29 -9.45
N ASP A 342 1.97 18.16 -10.06
CA ASP A 342 2.53 19.17 -10.96
C ASP A 342 2.17 18.95 -12.44
N ARG A 343 1.81 17.70 -12.83
CA ARG A 343 1.60 17.29 -14.23
C ARG A 343 0.31 16.51 -14.43
N ASN A 344 -0.28 16.67 -15.61
CA ASN A 344 -1.50 15.96 -16.00
C ASN A 344 -1.34 14.44 -16.03
N GLU A 345 -0.18 13.94 -16.48
CA GLU A 345 0.09 12.50 -16.57
C GLU A 345 0.09 11.85 -15.18
N LEU A 346 0.75 12.49 -14.20
CA LEU A 346 0.79 12.02 -12.82
C LEU A 346 -0.59 12.08 -12.16
N ASP A 347 -1.31 13.18 -12.37
CA ASP A 347 -2.68 13.35 -11.88
C ASP A 347 -3.62 12.26 -12.42
N THR A 348 -3.50 11.92 -13.70
CA THR A 348 -4.28 10.86 -14.34
C THR A 348 -3.89 9.47 -13.80
N GLN A 349 -2.59 9.23 -13.60
CA GLN A 349 -2.09 7.97 -13.05
C GLN A 349 -2.55 7.76 -11.60
N ILE A 350 -2.43 8.77 -10.76
CA ILE A 350 -2.84 8.68 -9.35
C ILE A 350 -4.35 8.53 -9.26
N TYR A 351 -5.13 9.32 -10.00
CA TYR A 351 -6.58 9.16 -10.07
C TYR A 351 -6.97 7.75 -10.50
N GLY A 352 -6.29 7.20 -11.53
CA GLY A 352 -6.48 5.82 -11.99
C GLY A 352 -6.22 4.78 -10.90
N THR A 353 -5.20 4.98 -10.07
CA THR A 353 -4.91 4.11 -8.92
C THR A 353 -6.04 4.14 -7.89
N PHE A 354 -6.52 5.33 -7.50
CA PHE A 354 -7.63 5.47 -6.56
C PHE A 354 -8.95 4.91 -7.12
N SER A 355 -9.19 5.10 -8.40
CA SER A 355 -10.37 4.59 -9.09
C SER A 355 -10.32 3.06 -9.25
N GLY A 356 -9.16 2.49 -9.59
CA GLY A 356 -8.97 1.06 -9.75
C GLY A 356 -9.29 0.27 -8.48
N VAL A 357 -8.97 0.84 -7.32
CA VAL A 357 -9.27 0.23 -6.01
C VAL A 357 -10.64 0.62 -5.45
N GLY A 358 -11.46 1.32 -6.22
CA GLY A 358 -12.81 1.71 -5.81
C GLY A 358 -12.89 2.84 -4.78
N ALA A 359 -11.78 3.55 -4.52
CA ALA A 359 -11.76 4.68 -3.60
C ALA A 359 -12.51 5.90 -4.18
N VAL A 360 -12.49 6.07 -5.50
CA VAL A 360 -13.25 7.08 -6.24
C VAL A 360 -13.96 6.46 -7.44
N PRO A 361 -15.06 7.07 -7.93
CA PRO A 361 -15.79 6.58 -9.09
C PRO A 361 -14.92 6.52 -10.36
N GLN A 362 -15.16 5.53 -11.21
CA GLN A 362 -14.63 5.52 -12.57
C GLN A 362 -15.42 6.51 -13.42
N VAL A 363 -14.91 7.73 -13.58
CA VAL A 363 -15.57 8.79 -14.34
C VAL A 363 -14.82 9.03 -15.64
N LYS A 364 -15.56 9.16 -16.77
CA LYS A 364 -14.95 9.56 -18.04
C LYS A 364 -14.36 10.96 -17.91
N ALA A 365 -13.20 11.19 -18.51
CA ALA A 365 -12.55 12.50 -18.52
C ALA A 365 -13.52 13.60 -19.01
N GLY A 366 -13.69 14.67 -18.21
CA GLY A 366 -14.56 15.79 -18.56
C GLY A 366 -16.02 15.69 -18.11
N ALA A 367 -16.40 14.67 -17.35
CA ALA A 367 -17.75 14.59 -16.78
C ALA A 367 -17.94 15.67 -15.68
N LYS A 368 -19.15 16.23 -15.59
CA LYS A 368 -19.51 17.30 -14.63
C LYS A 368 -19.31 16.89 -13.15
N ASP A 369 -19.42 15.59 -12.85
CA ASP A 369 -19.30 15.04 -11.50
C ASP A 369 -17.88 14.53 -11.18
N SER A 370 -16.88 15.03 -11.90
CA SER A 370 -15.49 14.65 -11.72
C SER A 370 -14.94 15.24 -10.42
N LEU A 371 -14.37 14.41 -9.56
CA LEU A 371 -13.60 14.81 -8.37
C LEU A 371 -12.23 15.44 -8.77
N LYS A 372 -11.96 15.52 -10.05
CA LYS A 372 -10.78 16.15 -10.64
C LYS A 372 -11.10 17.57 -11.07
N ALA A 373 -10.50 18.56 -10.42
CA ALA A 373 -10.73 19.95 -10.74
C ALA A 373 -10.31 20.26 -12.19
N SER A 374 -11.23 20.80 -12.99
CA SER A 374 -10.96 21.21 -14.38
C SER A 374 -10.36 22.60 -14.49
N SER A 375 -10.69 23.51 -13.55
CA SER A 375 -10.25 24.90 -13.49
C SER A 375 -10.12 25.39 -12.06
N GLY A 376 -9.51 26.55 -11.83
CA GLY A 376 -9.47 27.19 -10.49
C GLY A 376 -10.87 27.50 -9.93
N LYS A 377 -11.84 27.88 -10.78
CA LYS A 377 -13.24 28.06 -10.37
C LYS A 377 -13.87 26.75 -9.90
N HIS A 378 -13.72 25.67 -10.68
CA HIS A 378 -14.23 24.36 -10.32
C HIS A 378 -13.57 23.82 -9.04
N LEU A 379 -12.27 24.09 -8.82
CA LEU A 379 -11.57 23.75 -7.58
C LEU A 379 -12.21 24.40 -6.36
N ARG A 380 -12.57 25.69 -6.46
CA ARG A 380 -13.28 26.43 -5.37
C ARG A 380 -14.63 25.80 -5.07
N GLU A 381 -15.40 25.43 -6.09
CA GLU A 381 -16.69 24.76 -5.95
C GLU A 381 -16.55 23.40 -5.24
N LEU A 382 -15.57 22.58 -5.66
CA LEU A 382 -15.29 21.29 -5.05
C LEU A 382 -14.83 21.40 -3.59
N LEU A 383 -13.98 22.37 -3.26
CA LEU A 383 -13.50 22.61 -1.88
C LEU A 383 -14.58 23.21 -0.97
N GLY A 384 -15.60 23.87 -1.55
CA GLY A 384 -16.78 24.33 -0.84
C GLY A 384 -17.76 23.23 -0.48
N SER A 385 -17.61 22.02 -1.04
CA SER A 385 -18.48 20.86 -0.82
C SER A 385 -17.76 19.77 -0.02
N GLU A 386 -18.52 18.84 0.57
CA GLU A 386 -17.96 17.73 1.30
C GLU A 386 -17.66 16.55 0.37
N HIS A 387 -16.42 16.40 0.01
CA HIS A 387 -15.89 15.27 -0.75
C HIS A 387 -14.80 14.57 0.03
N ARG A 388 -14.73 13.23 -0.04
CA ARG A 388 -13.65 12.47 0.60
C ARG A 388 -12.33 12.64 -0.14
N TYR A 389 -12.35 12.65 -1.46
CA TYR A 389 -11.18 12.78 -2.32
C TYR A 389 -11.38 13.87 -3.35
N LEU A 390 -10.36 14.68 -3.55
CA LEU A 390 -10.27 15.70 -4.61
C LEU A 390 -8.90 15.63 -5.27
N PHE A 391 -8.84 15.88 -6.57
CA PHE A 391 -7.61 15.85 -7.36
C PHE A 391 -7.43 17.16 -8.12
N THR A 392 -6.22 17.69 -8.11
CA THR A 392 -5.94 18.95 -8.78
C THR A 392 -4.47 19.10 -9.16
N LEU A 393 -4.22 19.96 -10.12
CA LEU A 393 -2.88 20.40 -10.47
C LEU A 393 -2.55 21.68 -9.68
N ILE A 394 -1.28 21.82 -9.26
CA ILE A 394 -0.83 22.98 -8.47
C ILE A 394 -1.09 24.32 -9.18
N HIS A 395 -0.97 24.36 -10.51
CA HIS A 395 -1.18 25.61 -11.27
C HIS A 395 -2.64 26.10 -11.28
N LYS A 396 -3.58 25.34 -10.73
CA LYS A 396 -4.97 25.80 -10.54
C LYS A 396 -5.15 26.70 -9.30
N PHE A 397 -4.12 26.79 -8.45
CA PHE A 397 -4.03 27.77 -7.36
C PHE A 397 -3.42 29.10 -7.86
N ASN A 398 -3.95 29.63 -8.95
CA ASN A 398 -3.51 30.90 -9.56
C ASN A 398 -4.19 32.14 -8.95
N PHE A 399 -4.62 32.09 -7.70
CA PHE A 399 -5.31 33.14 -6.95
C PHE A 399 -4.77 33.15 -5.51
N GLU A 400 -4.83 34.32 -4.86
CA GLU A 400 -4.27 34.53 -3.51
C GLU A 400 -5.33 34.45 -2.40
N GLU A 401 -6.60 34.30 -2.76
CA GLU A 401 -7.73 34.36 -1.84
C GLU A 401 -7.88 33.04 -1.03
N GLU A 402 -8.34 33.20 0.21
CA GLU A 402 -8.77 32.07 1.04
C GLU A 402 -10.05 31.44 0.44
N ILE A 403 -10.05 30.12 0.30
CA ILE A 403 -11.21 29.38 -0.16
C ILE A 403 -12.02 28.87 1.03
N THR A 404 -11.37 28.28 2.04
CA THR A 404 -12.06 27.67 3.17
C THR A 404 -11.16 27.58 4.41
N LYS A 405 -11.78 27.76 5.59
CA LYS A 405 -11.15 27.58 6.91
C LYS A 405 -11.30 26.16 7.46
N ARG A 406 -11.74 25.22 6.66
CA ARG A 406 -11.87 23.83 7.10
C ARG A 406 -10.53 23.27 7.59
N ASN A 407 -10.54 22.63 8.76
CA ASN A 407 -9.38 22.01 9.39
C ASN A 407 -9.30 20.49 9.19
N ASN A 408 -10.28 19.93 8.47
CA ASN A 408 -10.37 18.51 8.13
C ASN A 408 -9.88 18.21 6.70
N ILE A 409 -9.08 19.09 6.09
CA ILE A 409 -8.48 18.89 4.78
C ILE A 409 -7.04 18.44 4.99
N ILE A 410 -6.68 17.32 4.34
CA ILE A 410 -5.31 16.84 4.26
C ILE A 410 -4.85 16.96 2.81
N VAL A 411 -3.88 17.83 2.58
CA VAL A 411 -3.24 18.00 1.27
C VAL A 411 -2.13 16.98 1.11
N ILE A 412 -2.26 16.15 0.09
CA ILE A 412 -1.25 15.16 -0.32
C ILE A 412 -0.57 15.70 -1.57
N SER A 413 0.67 16.15 -1.45
CA SER A 413 1.44 16.67 -2.58
C SER A 413 2.33 15.60 -3.16
N ASP A 414 2.09 15.20 -4.41
CA ASP A 414 3.01 14.33 -5.14
C ASP A 414 4.14 15.18 -5.76
N GLU A 415 5.33 14.59 -5.84
CA GLU A 415 6.56 15.28 -6.22
C GLU A 415 6.75 16.60 -5.44
N ALA A 416 6.66 16.48 -4.11
CA ALA A 416 6.65 17.61 -3.16
C ALA A 416 7.77 18.63 -3.40
N HIS A 417 8.92 18.20 -3.89
CA HIS A 417 10.05 19.07 -4.23
C HIS A 417 9.77 20.02 -5.43
N ARG A 418 8.85 19.66 -6.34
CA ARG A 418 8.52 20.47 -7.53
C ARG A 418 7.33 21.39 -7.30
N THR A 419 6.36 20.95 -6.51
CA THR A 419 5.11 21.69 -6.26
C THR A 419 5.28 22.87 -5.31
N GLN A 420 6.44 23.00 -4.64
CA GLN A 420 6.63 23.90 -3.51
C GLN A 420 7.51 25.13 -3.78
N GLY A 421 7.98 25.33 -5.01
CA GLY A 421 8.69 26.54 -5.40
C GLY A 421 7.76 27.65 -5.89
N GLY A 422 7.80 28.83 -5.25
CA GLY A 422 7.18 30.05 -5.78
C GLY A 422 5.75 30.35 -5.32
N GLN A 423 5.10 31.24 -6.06
CA GLN A 423 3.81 31.86 -5.74
C GLN A 423 2.66 30.84 -5.59
N LEU A 424 2.64 29.78 -6.41
CA LEU A 424 1.55 28.79 -6.39
C LEU A 424 1.47 27.99 -5.08
N ALA A 425 2.62 27.70 -4.47
CA ALA A 425 2.65 27.02 -3.17
C ALA A 425 2.18 27.93 -2.04
N MET A 426 2.52 29.21 -2.11
CA MET A 426 1.98 30.20 -1.17
C MET A 426 0.47 30.34 -1.33
N ASN A 427 -0.01 30.43 -2.56
CA ASN A 427 -1.44 30.51 -2.87
C ASN A 427 -2.21 29.30 -2.34
N LEU A 428 -1.66 28.08 -2.51
CA LEU A 428 -2.26 26.86 -1.94
C LEU A 428 -2.41 26.96 -0.41
N ARG A 429 -1.37 27.47 0.28
CA ARG A 429 -1.44 27.64 1.73
C ARG A 429 -2.41 28.73 2.15
N ASN A 430 -2.42 29.86 1.46
CA ASN A 430 -3.35 30.96 1.71
C ASN A 430 -4.81 30.51 1.45
N ALA A 431 -5.02 29.72 0.40
CA ALA A 431 -6.34 29.17 0.08
C ALA A 431 -6.87 28.22 1.16
N LEU A 432 -5.99 27.49 1.87
CA LEU A 432 -6.31 26.44 2.85
C LEU A 432 -5.51 26.64 4.15
N PRO A 433 -5.71 27.71 4.91
CA PRO A 433 -4.86 28.08 6.05
C PRO A 433 -4.89 27.07 7.21
N ASN A 434 -5.98 26.29 7.33
CA ASN A 434 -6.15 25.31 8.40
C ASN A 434 -5.94 23.86 7.93
N ALA A 435 -5.56 23.62 6.68
CA ALA A 435 -5.28 22.29 6.16
C ALA A 435 -3.96 21.72 6.69
N SER A 436 -3.87 20.41 6.74
CA SER A 436 -2.62 19.70 7.04
C SER A 436 -1.95 19.25 5.73
N PHE A 437 -0.62 19.16 5.71
CA PHE A 437 0.17 18.92 4.51
C PHE A 437 1.10 17.73 4.68
N ILE A 438 1.05 16.77 3.75
CA ILE A 438 1.99 15.66 3.64
C ILE A 438 2.59 15.64 2.23
N GLY A 439 3.91 15.47 2.14
CA GLY A 439 4.62 15.42 0.87
C GLY A 439 5.03 14.00 0.49
N PHE A 440 4.85 13.63 -0.78
CA PHE A 440 5.39 12.41 -1.36
C PHE A 440 6.41 12.79 -2.43
N THR A 441 7.59 12.16 -2.42
CA THR A 441 8.63 12.46 -3.42
C THR A 441 9.49 11.24 -3.71
N GLY A 442 9.90 11.11 -4.98
CA GLY A 442 10.84 10.07 -5.41
C GLY A 442 12.30 10.50 -5.32
N THR A 443 12.54 11.77 -5.49
CA THR A 443 13.89 12.35 -5.59
C THR A 443 13.92 13.71 -4.88
N PRO A 444 14.21 13.75 -3.58
CA PRO A 444 14.42 15.02 -2.90
C PRO A 444 15.69 15.67 -3.47
N LEU A 445 15.60 16.94 -3.84
CA LEU A 445 16.75 17.71 -4.28
C LEU A 445 17.48 18.22 -3.03
N PHE A 446 18.76 17.91 -2.88
CA PHE A 446 19.56 18.32 -1.72
C PHE A 446 19.55 19.84 -1.47
N LYS A 447 19.46 20.64 -2.53
CA LYS A 447 19.34 22.11 -2.43
C LYS A 447 17.99 22.59 -1.92
N ASP A 448 16.92 21.81 -2.13
CA ASP A 448 15.54 22.15 -1.78
C ASP A 448 15.06 21.38 -0.53
N ASP A 449 15.94 20.59 0.10
CA ASP A 449 15.57 19.78 1.27
C ASP A 449 15.07 20.65 2.44
N GLU A 450 15.72 21.79 2.69
CA GLU A 450 15.28 22.76 3.71
C GLU A 450 13.91 23.36 3.39
N ILE A 451 13.62 23.66 2.11
CA ILE A 451 12.33 24.21 1.69
C ILE A 451 11.23 23.17 1.87
N THR A 452 11.48 21.94 1.43
CA THR A 452 10.52 20.82 1.58
C THR A 452 10.22 20.54 3.05
N LYS A 453 11.24 20.49 3.90
CA LYS A 453 11.08 20.34 5.36
C LYS A 453 10.33 21.52 6.00
N ARG A 454 10.60 22.73 5.58
CA ARG A 454 9.91 23.91 6.08
C ARG A 454 8.41 23.87 5.82
N ILE A 455 7.99 23.23 4.73
CA ILE A 455 6.60 23.16 4.29
C ILE A 455 5.87 21.98 4.89
N PHE A 456 6.45 20.80 4.79
CA PHE A 456 5.81 19.54 5.21
C PHE A 456 6.27 19.02 6.56
N GLY A 457 7.41 19.48 7.08
CA GLY A 457 8.10 18.93 8.23
C GLY A 457 9.20 17.94 7.84
N ASP A 458 9.69 17.16 8.81
CA ASP A 458 10.76 16.19 8.62
C ASP A 458 10.31 14.97 7.79
N TYR A 459 11.28 14.18 7.35
CA TYR A 459 11.01 12.90 6.72
C TYR A 459 10.40 11.94 7.73
N VAL A 460 9.19 11.44 7.41
CA VAL A 460 8.50 10.42 8.22
C VAL A 460 8.89 9.02 7.78
N SER A 461 9.26 8.84 6.51
CA SER A 461 9.75 7.57 5.99
C SER A 461 10.75 7.79 4.86
N ARG A 462 11.78 6.92 4.80
CA ARG A 462 12.81 6.93 3.76
C ARG A 462 12.96 5.54 3.15
N TYR A 463 12.66 5.47 1.87
CA TYR A 463 12.91 4.29 1.04
C TYR A 463 13.67 4.73 -0.20
N ASP A 464 14.97 4.86 -0.05
CA ASP A 464 15.86 5.37 -1.08
C ASP A 464 16.14 4.34 -2.20
N PHE A 465 16.86 4.76 -3.22
CA PHE A 465 17.20 3.93 -4.36
C PHE A 465 18.00 2.69 -3.96
N LYS A 466 18.93 2.81 -3.00
CA LYS A 466 19.73 1.69 -2.53
C LYS A 466 18.86 0.61 -1.91
N ARG A 467 17.98 0.98 -0.97
CA ARG A 467 17.01 0.05 -0.37
C ARG A 467 16.11 -0.61 -1.41
N SER A 468 15.68 0.16 -2.42
CA SER A 468 14.85 -0.38 -3.49
C SER A 468 15.58 -1.42 -4.36
N VAL A 469 16.86 -1.24 -4.60
CA VAL A 469 17.72 -2.23 -5.29
C VAL A 469 17.92 -3.47 -4.41
N ASP A 470 18.24 -3.27 -3.13
CA ASP A 470 18.43 -4.36 -2.17
C ASP A 470 17.15 -5.21 -1.98
N ASP A 471 15.97 -4.60 -2.14
CA ASP A 471 14.66 -5.28 -2.06
C ASP A 471 14.17 -5.81 -3.43
N GLY A 472 14.97 -5.69 -4.50
CA GLY A 472 14.58 -6.12 -5.84
C GLY A 472 13.44 -5.30 -6.46
N GLY A 473 13.14 -4.13 -5.90
CA GLY A 473 12.12 -3.21 -6.42
C GLY A 473 12.60 -2.33 -7.56
N SER A 474 13.92 -2.14 -7.67
CA SER A 474 14.60 -1.40 -8.74
C SER A 474 15.83 -2.15 -9.20
N VAL A 475 16.21 -1.97 -10.46
CA VAL A 475 17.47 -2.52 -10.98
C VAL A 475 18.63 -1.58 -10.65
N PRO A 476 19.84 -2.11 -10.38
CA PRO A 476 21.02 -1.28 -10.20
C PRO A 476 21.26 -0.38 -11.43
N LEU A 477 21.61 0.88 -11.17
CA LEU A 477 22.01 1.80 -12.23
C LEU A 477 23.53 1.81 -12.36
N TYR A 478 24.00 1.53 -13.56
CA TYR A 478 25.39 1.68 -13.92
C TYR A 478 25.53 2.94 -14.78
N ASN A 479 26.33 3.88 -14.31
CA ASN A 479 26.62 5.10 -15.05
C ASN A 479 27.93 4.93 -15.82
N GLU A 480 27.86 4.91 -17.14
CA GLU A 480 29.01 4.91 -18.02
C GLU A 480 29.20 6.32 -18.59
N ASN A 481 30.30 6.97 -18.21
CA ASN A 481 30.63 8.28 -18.75
C ASN A 481 31.26 8.13 -20.15
N ARG A 482 30.47 8.46 -21.16
CA ARG A 482 30.89 8.42 -22.58
C ARG A 482 31.18 9.82 -23.14
N GLY A 483 31.33 10.82 -22.26
CA GLY A 483 31.57 12.21 -22.64
C GLY A 483 32.81 12.43 -23.49
N GLU A 484 33.85 11.61 -23.31
CA GLU A 484 35.08 11.66 -24.11
C GLU A 484 34.85 11.36 -25.60
N TYR A 485 33.89 10.48 -25.91
CA TYR A 485 33.51 10.14 -27.29
C TYR A 485 32.59 11.18 -27.93
N LEU A 486 31.91 11.99 -27.13
CA LEU A 486 30.91 12.98 -27.55
C LEU A 486 31.37 14.42 -27.35
N GLY A 487 32.65 14.61 -26.95
CA GLY A 487 33.22 15.91 -26.64
C GLY A 487 33.21 16.89 -27.82
N LEU A 488 33.19 18.17 -27.50
CA LEU A 488 33.33 19.25 -28.51
C LEU A 488 34.77 19.25 -29.03
N LYS A 489 34.93 19.07 -30.33
CA LYS A 489 36.23 19.13 -31.00
C LYS A 489 36.78 20.56 -31.13
N ASN A 490 35.97 21.56 -30.80
CA ASN A 490 36.37 22.96 -30.91
C ASN A 490 36.49 23.60 -29.52
N PRO A 491 37.74 23.76 -28.99
CA PRO A 491 37.98 24.33 -27.67
C PRO A 491 37.63 25.83 -27.59
N ILE A 492 37.54 26.54 -28.71
CA ILE A 492 37.23 27.98 -28.77
C ILE A 492 35.76 28.30 -29.05
N ILE A 493 34.86 27.30 -28.98
CA ILE A 493 33.44 27.48 -29.31
C ILE A 493 32.76 28.54 -28.44
N ASN A 494 33.16 28.65 -27.17
CA ASN A 494 32.64 29.66 -26.25
C ASN A 494 33.07 31.08 -26.66
N GLU A 495 34.26 31.25 -27.18
CA GLU A 495 34.76 32.54 -27.68
C GLU A 495 34.05 32.91 -28.97
N GLN A 496 33.79 31.96 -29.86
CA GLN A 496 33.04 32.17 -31.09
C GLN A 496 31.57 32.53 -30.81
N ILE A 497 30.95 31.89 -29.82
CA ILE A 497 29.59 32.22 -29.39
C ILE A 497 29.53 33.63 -28.81
N ARG A 498 30.50 34.02 -27.95
CA ARG A 498 30.60 35.38 -27.43
C ARG A 498 30.77 36.41 -28.53
N ALA A 499 31.63 36.16 -29.48
CA ALA A 499 31.86 37.07 -30.61
C ALA A 499 30.58 37.26 -31.45
N VAL A 500 29.78 36.22 -31.64
CA VAL A 500 28.46 36.31 -32.33
C VAL A 500 27.45 37.09 -31.49
N ILE A 501 27.39 36.83 -30.17
CA ILE A 501 26.51 37.59 -29.27
C ILE A 501 26.86 39.07 -29.26
N ASP A 502 28.14 39.39 -29.15
CA ASP A 502 28.63 40.78 -29.14
C ASP A 502 28.31 41.48 -30.47
N ALA A 503 28.54 40.84 -31.62
CA ALA A 503 28.21 41.39 -32.94
C ALA A 503 26.72 41.64 -33.17
N GLU A 504 25.85 40.70 -32.74
CA GLU A 504 24.40 40.77 -32.93
C GLU A 504 23.71 41.65 -31.86
N SER A 505 24.43 42.05 -30.80
CA SER A 505 23.89 42.84 -29.69
C SER A 505 24.40 44.30 -29.65
N GLU A 506 25.19 44.75 -30.66
CA GLU A 506 25.71 46.13 -30.71
C GLU A 506 24.63 47.19 -30.71
N ASP A 507 23.46 46.93 -31.32
CA ASP A 507 22.35 47.87 -31.47
C ASP A 507 21.18 47.61 -30.48
N LEU A 508 21.33 46.72 -29.49
CA LEU A 508 20.27 46.36 -28.56
C LEU A 508 20.38 47.10 -27.23
N ASP A 509 19.21 47.44 -26.63
CA ASP A 509 19.16 47.99 -25.27
C ASP A 509 19.58 46.94 -24.21
N SER A 510 19.80 47.40 -22.97
CA SER A 510 20.31 46.56 -21.87
C SER A 510 19.42 45.36 -21.55
N ASP A 511 18.11 45.48 -21.70
CA ASP A 511 17.13 44.43 -21.40
C ASP A 511 17.04 43.43 -22.55
N GLN A 512 17.14 43.91 -23.78
CA GLN A 512 17.20 43.08 -24.99
C GLN A 512 18.53 42.30 -25.04
N ARG A 513 19.67 42.94 -24.70
CA ARG A 513 20.97 42.31 -24.59
C ARG A 513 20.98 41.22 -23.52
N SER A 514 20.41 41.49 -22.35
CA SER A 514 20.29 40.49 -21.28
C SER A 514 19.42 39.29 -21.68
N ARG A 515 18.36 39.52 -22.48
CA ARG A 515 17.54 38.42 -23.04
C ARG A 515 18.27 37.60 -24.08
N VAL A 516 19.04 38.24 -24.96
CA VAL A 516 19.88 37.57 -25.96
C VAL A 516 20.96 36.75 -25.26
N GLU A 517 21.65 37.30 -24.27
CA GLU A 517 22.62 36.60 -23.43
C GLU A 517 21.99 35.39 -22.71
N GLN A 518 20.78 35.51 -22.16
CA GLN A 518 20.05 34.39 -21.55
C GLN A 518 19.63 33.32 -22.56
N LEU A 519 19.28 33.67 -23.78
CA LEU A 519 18.92 32.72 -24.85
C LEU A 519 20.14 31.97 -25.38
N PHE A 520 21.30 32.63 -25.50
CA PHE A 520 22.53 32.02 -25.97
C PHE A 520 23.37 31.38 -24.86
N ALA A 521 23.24 31.84 -23.61
CA ALA A 521 23.82 31.20 -22.43
C ALA A 521 23.15 29.87 -22.09
N ARG A 522 21.97 29.58 -22.66
CA ARG A 522 21.43 28.23 -22.64
C ARG A 522 22.31 27.38 -23.56
N GLU A 523 22.97 26.39 -22.98
CA GLU A 523 23.77 25.35 -23.66
C GLU A 523 22.98 24.63 -24.77
N TYR A 524 21.69 24.97 -24.94
CA TYR A 524 20.74 24.30 -25.81
C TYR A 524 21.16 24.24 -27.30
N PRO A 525 21.64 25.32 -27.95
CA PRO A 525 22.06 25.25 -29.35
C PRO A 525 23.28 24.35 -29.58
N ILE A 526 24.18 24.26 -28.58
CA ILE A 526 25.36 23.39 -28.62
C ILE A 526 24.95 21.95 -28.38
N LEU A 527 24.10 21.72 -27.38
CA LEU A 527 23.57 20.41 -27.03
C LEU A 527 22.74 19.80 -28.17
N THR A 528 22.02 20.63 -28.92
CA THR A 528 21.12 20.23 -30.01
C THR A 528 21.74 20.31 -31.40
N SER A 529 23.04 20.58 -31.52
CA SER A 529 23.69 20.60 -32.83
C SER A 529 23.54 19.26 -33.55
N LYS A 530 23.19 19.28 -34.86
CA LYS A 530 22.93 18.08 -35.66
C LYS A 530 24.06 17.06 -35.57
N LYS A 531 25.32 17.51 -35.63
CA LYS A 531 26.49 16.62 -35.55
C LYS A 531 26.58 15.89 -34.21
N ARG A 532 26.25 16.58 -33.11
CA ARG A 532 26.25 15.98 -31.76
C ARG A 532 25.09 15.00 -31.60
N LEU A 533 23.88 15.37 -32.02
CA LEU A 533 22.72 14.50 -31.99
C LEU A 533 22.95 13.23 -32.83
N ASP A 534 23.54 13.34 -34.03
CA ASP A 534 23.89 12.19 -34.87
C ASP A 534 24.94 11.29 -34.20
N ALA A 535 25.93 11.86 -33.50
CA ALA A 535 26.92 11.09 -32.75
C ALA A 535 26.30 10.37 -31.55
N ILE A 536 25.46 11.05 -30.76
CA ILE A 536 24.72 10.48 -29.63
C ILE A 536 23.81 9.35 -30.11
N ALA A 537 23.04 9.59 -31.19
CA ALA A 537 22.11 8.59 -31.73
C ALA A 537 22.85 7.33 -32.21
N LYS A 538 23.97 7.50 -32.92
CA LYS A 538 24.81 6.38 -33.38
C LYS A 538 25.38 5.59 -32.21
N ASP A 539 25.91 6.29 -31.20
CA ASP A 539 26.46 5.66 -30.00
C ASP A 539 25.39 4.92 -29.20
N ALA A 540 24.21 5.53 -28.99
CA ALA A 540 23.08 4.91 -28.30
C ALA A 540 22.61 3.64 -29.00
N VAL A 541 22.43 3.69 -30.35
CA VAL A 541 22.03 2.53 -31.14
C VAL A 541 23.09 1.43 -31.07
N TRP A 542 24.36 1.78 -31.26
CA TRP A 542 25.47 0.83 -31.17
C TRP A 542 25.50 0.13 -29.81
N HIS A 543 25.39 0.91 -28.74
CA HIS A 543 25.37 0.40 -27.38
C HIS A 543 24.18 -0.54 -27.10
N PHE A 544 22.99 -0.16 -27.59
CA PHE A 544 21.80 -1.00 -27.46
C PHE A 544 21.92 -2.33 -28.22
N CYS A 545 22.51 -2.31 -29.40
CA CYS A 545 22.66 -3.52 -30.22
C CYS A 545 23.78 -4.46 -29.76
N ASN A 546 24.76 -3.97 -29.00
CA ASN A 546 25.97 -4.74 -28.62
C ASN A 546 26.05 -5.05 -27.10
N ARG A 547 24.98 -4.82 -26.38
CA ARG A 547 24.85 -5.21 -24.97
C ARG A 547 24.01 -6.49 -24.77
#